data_12eb0747bebbb18e431ae69a3e747ce2
#
_entry.id   12eb0747bebbb18e431ae69a3e747ce2
#
_cell.length_a   1.000
_cell.length_b   1.000
_cell.length_c   1.000
_cell.angle_alpha   90.00
_cell.angle_beta   90.00
_cell.angle_gamma   90.00
#
_symmetry.space_group_name_H-M   'P 1'
#
loop_
_entity.id
_entity.type
_entity.pdbx_description
1 polymer ?
#
loop_
_entity_poly.entity_id
_entity_poly.type
_entity_poly.pdbx_seq_one_letter_code
_entity_poly.pdbx_strand_id
1 'polypeptide(L)'
;MAASAAILPRLKTPILGYNGIFPGPTISVEQGTKAVVRIRNQMPATHPYDGHPLYSSTHLHGSASLPQYDGYANDITNPGFRKDYVYPNFQPARTLWYHDHAVHHTAINVYSGLAAQYHLHDPLERALLPQGEFDVALTINDAMFAVDGSLAYEDNSHSGLWGDVVLVNGRPWPVMKVKKRVYRFRVVNACISRSLRPTLSTGDPVTVVATDGGLMPVSQSVASWRHAPAERYEILIDFRKYKAGQRIELRNLSNKNNVDYEFTNSIMAFDVVPDPVDTKDPTWNTIPVQLAPSEAMSLKPSATTIQRPFKIARNNGLWTINGTTWEPIVASGFRDVAANPDLNAVEIWEFHNPGGGWYHPMHIHLIDFQILSRNGQAPFAYEKGPKDVVYVGENERVQVLMKFGPHSGRYMIHCHNTVHEDHDMMVQYRVGPEDAADTITNNPITAAPAQWDTGLA
;
A
#
# COMPACT_ATOMS: atom_id res chain seq x y z
N MET A 1 6.74 8.02 16.47
CA MET A 1 6.79 9.00 17.58
C MET A 1 5.77 10.10 17.35
N ALA A 2 5.26 10.69 18.43
CA ALA A 2 4.42 11.88 18.33
C ALA A 2 5.25 13.08 17.87
N ALA A 3 4.69 13.90 17.00
CA ALA A 3 5.32 15.10 16.46
C ALA A 3 4.25 16.11 16.02
N SER A 4 4.67 17.18 15.36
CA SER A 4 3.78 18.20 14.82
C SER A 4 4.24 18.61 13.42
N ALA A 5 3.36 18.48 12.43
CA ALA A 5 3.61 18.81 11.04
C ALA A 5 2.92 20.12 10.64
N ALA A 6 3.56 20.91 9.78
CA ALA A 6 2.96 22.10 9.16
C ALA A 6 2.27 21.64 7.84
N ILE A 7 1.11 21.02 7.94
CA ILE A 7 0.33 20.55 6.79
C ILE A 7 -0.48 21.72 6.21
N LEU A 8 -1.28 22.35 7.05
CA LEU A 8 -2.09 23.50 6.66
C LEU A 8 -1.36 24.83 6.91
N PRO A 9 -1.61 25.87 6.11
CA PRO A 9 -0.99 27.18 6.33
C PRO A 9 -1.28 27.74 7.73
N ARG A 10 -0.23 28.14 8.45
CA ARG A 10 -0.28 28.76 9.79
C ARG A 10 -0.79 27.86 10.92
N LEU A 11 -1.09 26.60 10.66
CA LEU A 11 -1.52 25.63 11.67
C LEU A 11 -0.46 24.53 11.84
N LYS A 12 -0.50 23.89 12.99
CA LYS A 12 0.31 22.72 13.29
C LYS A 12 -0.61 21.55 13.56
N THR A 13 -0.43 20.49 12.80
CA THR A 13 -1.17 19.25 12.96
C THR A 13 -0.38 18.30 13.84
N PRO A 14 -0.89 17.88 15.00
CA PRO A 14 -0.32 16.75 15.73
C PRO A 14 -0.37 15.49 14.87
N ILE A 15 0.75 14.75 14.83
CA ILE A 15 0.88 13.51 14.06
C ILE A 15 1.55 12.42 14.89
N LEU A 16 1.33 11.18 14.48
CA LEU A 16 2.15 10.03 14.80
C LEU A 16 2.96 9.70 13.56
N GLY A 17 4.29 9.84 13.60
CA GLY A 17 5.09 9.64 12.38
C GLY A 17 6.34 8.80 12.62
N TYR A 18 6.75 8.03 11.59
CA TYR A 18 8.08 7.45 11.56
C TYR A 18 9.11 8.58 11.50
N ASN A 19 10.05 8.58 12.43
CA ASN A 19 10.99 9.69 12.67
C ASN A 19 10.31 11.08 12.88
N GLY A 20 9.04 11.09 13.30
CA GLY A 20 8.29 12.32 13.58
C GLY A 20 7.94 13.15 12.33
N ILE A 21 7.92 12.57 11.16
CA ILE A 21 7.52 13.22 9.91
C ILE A 21 6.36 12.47 9.25
N PHE A 22 5.65 13.14 8.35
CA PHE A 22 4.51 12.62 7.62
C PHE A 22 4.57 13.00 6.12
N PRO A 23 4.56 12.03 5.21
CA PRO A 23 4.82 10.61 5.45
C PRO A 23 6.20 10.38 6.06
N GLY A 24 6.46 9.19 6.61
CA GLY A 24 7.77 8.80 7.13
C GLY A 24 8.86 8.79 6.06
N PRO A 25 10.13 8.55 6.43
CA PRO A 25 11.24 8.53 5.48
C PRO A 25 11.08 7.41 4.46
N THR A 26 11.34 7.69 3.19
CA THR A 26 11.46 6.66 2.16
C THR A 26 12.74 5.87 2.38
N ILE A 27 12.61 4.55 2.49
CA ILE A 27 13.75 3.63 2.56
C ILE A 27 14.04 3.12 1.15
N SER A 28 15.29 3.15 0.73
CA SER A 28 15.73 2.71 -0.60
C SER A 28 16.83 1.67 -0.46
N VAL A 29 16.66 0.49 -1.06
CA VAL A 29 17.53 -0.68 -0.90
C VAL A 29 17.72 -1.40 -2.24
N GLU A 30 18.90 -1.93 -2.47
CA GLU A 30 19.19 -2.80 -3.62
C GLU A 30 18.73 -4.24 -3.35
N GLN A 31 18.23 -4.91 -4.38
CA GLN A 31 17.87 -6.32 -4.33
C GLN A 31 19.03 -7.17 -3.78
N GLY A 32 18.70 -8.12 -2.89
CA GLY A 32 19.68 -9.00 -2.25
C GLY A 32 20.39 -8.40 -1.04
N THR A 33 20.17 -7.13 -0.74
CA THR A 33 20.72 -6.47 0.46
C THR A 33 19.85 -6.76 1.66
N LYS A 34 20.35 -7.52 2.64
CA LYS A 34 19.64 -7.73 3.91
C LYS A 34 19.58 -6.42 4.69
N ALA A 35 18.37 -5.97 5.01
CA ALA A 35 18.14 -4.80 5.84
C ALA A 35 17.63 -5.22 7.23
N VAL A 36 18.06 -4.50 8.26
CA VAL A 36 17.49 -4.58 9.61
C VAL A 36 16.92 -3.21 9.94
N VAL A 37 15.60 -3.14 10.07
CA VAL A 37 14.89 -1.90 10.38
C VAL A 37 14.43 -1.97 11.83
N ARG A 38 15.03 -1.12 12.67
CA ARG A 38 14.66 -1.02 14.08
C ARG A 38 13.53 -0.02 14.27
N ILE A 39 12.38 -0.50 14.67
CA ILE A 39 11.24 0.35 15.04
C ILE A 39 11.23 0.52 16.56
N ARG A 40 11.40 1.76 17.01
CA ARG A 40 11.29 2.15 18.41
C ARG A 40 9.98 2.87 18.62
N ASN A 41 9.10 2.29 19.45
CA ASN A 41 7.82 2.92 19.75
C ASN A 41 8.04 4.03 20.80
N GLN A 42 8.09 5.27 20.34
CA GLN A 42 8.18 6.47 21.15
C GLN A 42 6.86 7.27 21.14
N MET A 43 5.75 6.61 20.84
CA MET A 43 4.44 7.22 20.98
C MET A 43 4.11 7.42 22.47
N PRO A 44 3.21 8.35 22.81
CA PRO A 44 2.65 8.43 24.16
C PRO A 44 1.87 7.16 24.48
N ALA A 45 1.53 6.96 25.77
CA ALA A 45 0.77 5.78 26.17
C ALA A 45 -0.64 5.71 25.57
N THR A 46 -1.21 6.87 25.29
CA THR A 46 -2.55 7.01 24.71
C THR A 46 -2.57 8.00 23.57
N HIS A 47 -3.50 7.80 22.67
CA HIS A 47 -3.71 8.69 21.52
C HIS A 47 -4.21 10.07 21.99
N PRO A 48 -3.63 11.17 21.45
CA PRO A 48 -3.91 12.52 21.95
C PRO A 48 -5.32 13.02 21.71
N TYR A 49 -6.08 12.41 20.78
CA TYR A 49 -7.43 12.84 20.42
C TYR A 49 -8.54 12.11 21.18
N ASP A 50 -8.43 10.80 21.36
CA ASP A 50 -9.49 9.96 21.90
C ASP A 50 -9.08 9.11 23.11
N GLY A 51 -7.80 9.13 23.48
CA GLY A 51 -7.27 8.48 24.68
C GLY A 51 -7.13 6.97 24.61
N HIS A 52 -7.33 6.32 23.46
CA HIS A 52 -7.10 4.88 23.35
C HIS A 52 -5.60 4.52 23.48
N PRO A 53 -5.27 3.29 23.92
CA PRO A 53 -3.87 2.86 24.05
C PRO A 53 -3.13 2.91 22.71
N LEU A 54 -1.87 3.37 22.73
CA LEU A 54 -1.02 3.40 21.54
C LEU A 54 0.00 2.27 21.59
N TYR A 55 -0.11 1.38 20.62
CA TYR A 55 0.87 0.36 20.29
C TYR A 55 1.01 0.27 18.77
N SER A 56 2.00 -0.43 18.29
CA SER A 56 2.25 -0.56 16.85
C SER A 56 2.68 -1.96 16.45
N SER A 57 2.35 -2.35 15.25
CA SER A 57 2.96 -3.47 14.53
C SER A 57 3.30 -2.98 13.12
N THR A 58 4.57 -3.02 12.73
CA THR A 58 4.96 -2.44 11.43
C THR A 58 4.97 -3.53 10.36
N HIS A 59 4.08 -3.38 9.37
CA HIS A 59 4.05 -4.22 8.19
C HIS A 59 4.82 -3.57 7.04
N LEU A 60 5.74 -4.32 6.41
CA LEU A 60 6.33 -3.96 5.12
C LEU A 60 5.48 -4.57 4.01
N HIS A 61 4.50 -3.83 3.58
CA HIS A 61 3.49 -4.24 2.62
C HIS A 61 4.09 -4.55 1.24
N GLY A 62 3.85 -5.76 0.77
CA GLY A 62 4.38 -6.30 -0.48
C GLY A 62 5.72 -7.02 -0.33
N SER A 63 6.28 -7.07 0.89
CA SER A 63 7.49 -7.84 1.17
C SER A 63 7.16 -9.30 1.43
N ALA A 64 7.92 -10.21 0.83
CA ALA A 64 7.88 -11.62 1.20
C ALA A 64 8.73 -11.84 2.47
N SER A 65 8.20 -11.36 3.59
CA SER A 65 8.85 -11.44 4.90
C SER A 65 8.57 -12.78 5.59
N LEU A 66 9.45 -13.18 6.53
CA LEU A 66 9.12 -14.24 7.47
C LEU A 66 7.99 -13.79 8.40
N PRO A 67 7.14 -14.70 8.92
CA PRO A 67 5.97 -14.33 9.73
C PRO A 67 6.29 -13.39 10.90
N GLN A 68 7.38 -13.62 11.63
CA GLN A 68 7.81 -12.79 12.76
C GLN A 68 8.26 -11.38 12.38
N TYR A 69 8.49 -11.11 11.09
CA TYR A 69 8.87 -9.80 10.56
C TYR A 69 7.83 -9.19 9.63
N ASP A 70 6.67 -9.82 9.51
CA ASP A 70 5.60 -9.39 8.60
C ASP A 70 4.71 -8.28 9.19
N GLY A 71 4.82 -7.98 10.49
CA GLY A 71 3.92 -7.03 11.14
C GLY A 71 2.55 -7.65 11.41
N TYR A 72 2.52 -8.86 11.96
CA TYR A 72 1.28 -9.55 12.33
C TYR A 72 0.45 -8.69 13.32
N ALA A 73 -0.86 -8.60 13.12
CA ALA A 73 -1.71 -7.63 13.81
C ALA A 73 -1.63 -7.70 15.35
N ASN A 74 -1.51 -8.90 15.92
CA ASN A 74 -1.41 -9.10 17.37
C ASN A 74 0.04 -9.14 17.89
N ASP A 75 1.04 -9.01 17.04
CA ASP A 75 2.45 -8.91 17.45
C ASP A 75 2.82 -7.44 17.71
N ILE A 76 2.24 -6.89 18.75
CA ILE A 76 2.27 -5.48 19.09
C ILE A 76 3.53 -5.07 19.85
N THR A 77 4.02 -3.87 19.58
CA THR A 77 5.11 -3.20 20.29
C THR A 77 4.55 -2.01 21.06
N ASN A 78 4.55 -2.09 22.38
CA ASN A 78 4.06 -1.03 23.27
C ASN A 78 5.01 0.18 23.30
N PRO A 79 4.53 1.38 23.71
CA PRO A 79 5.38 2.53 23.98
C PRO A 79 6.53 2.19 24.95
N GLY A 80 7.75 2.67 24.64
CA GLY A 80 8.96 2.37 25.38
C GLY A 80 9.67 1.08 24.99
N PHE A 81 9.12 0.31 24.03
CA PHE A 81 9.72 -0.91 23.48
C PHE A 81 10.17 -0.73 22.04
N ARG A 82 10.91 -1.70 21.53
CA ARG A 82 11.37 -1.75 20.15
C ARG A 82 11.27 -3.16 19.60
N LYS A 83 11.18 -3.24 18.27
CA LYS A 83 11.28 -4.47 17.51
C LYS A 83 12.21 -4.28 16.31
N ASP A 84 13.03 -5.27 16.01
CA ASP A 84 13.88 -5.32 14.82
C ASP A 84 13.20 -6.17 13.76
N TYR A 85 12.98 -5.58 12.60
CA TYR A 85 12.43 -6.25 11.43
C TYR A 85 13.57 -6.57 10.46
N VAL A 86 13.64 -7.84 10.02
CA VAL A 86 14.71 -8.30 9.12
C VAL A 86 14.11 -8.56 7.74
N TYR A 87 14.52 -7.75 6.77
CA TYR A 87 14.05 -7.83 5.39
C TYR A 87 15.17 -8.35 4.48
N PRO A 88 14.98 -9.53 3.84
CA PRO A 88 16.00 -10.11 2.98
C PRO A 88 16.11 -9.42 1.62
N ASN A 89 15.08 -8.71 1.17
CA ASN A 89 15.05 -7.92 -0.07
C ASN A 89 15.43 -8.70 -1.33
N PHE A 90 15.07 -9.97 -1.42
CA PHE A 90 15.43 -10.84 -2.56
C PHE A 90 14.47 -10.66 -3.77
N GLN A 91 13.31 -10.04 -3.55
CA GLN A 91 12.32 -9.84 -4.59
C GLN A 91 12.83 -8.88 -5.68
N PRO A 92 12.33 -8.97 -6.94
CA PRO A 92 12.62 -7.99 -7.98
C PRO A 92 12.19 -6.56 -7.59
N ALA A 93 12.79 -5.57 -8.25
CA ALA A 93 12.51 -4.15 -8.02
C ALA A 93 11.02 -3.84 -7.98
N ARG A 94 10.60 -3.07 -6.98
CA ARG A 94 9.21 -2.71 -6.75
C ARG A 94 9.06 -1.53 -5.79
N THR A 95 7.90 -0.92 -5.79
CA THR A 95 7.49 0.04 -4.78
C THR A 95 6.72 -0.69 -3.69
N LEU A 96 7.35 -0.87 -2.54
CA LEU A 96 6.75 -1.30 -1.28
C LEU A 96 6.39 -0.05 -0.46
N TRP A 97 5.65 -0.26 0.61
CA TRP A 97 5.44 0.76 1.63
C TRP A 97 5.33 0.11 3.00
N TYR A 98 5.63 0.83 4.06
CA TYR A 98 5.50 0.32 5.41
C TYR A 98 4.54 1.19 6.20
N HIS A 99 3.69 0.53 6.96
CA HIS A 99 2.65 1.18 7.72
C HIS A 99 2.35 0.41 9.01
N ASP A 100 1.62 1.05 9.90
CA ASP A 100 1.12 0.37 11.09
C ASP A 100 0.05 -0.66 10.72
N HIS A 101 0.05 -1.78 11.43
CA HIS A 101 -0.88 -2.90 11.25
C HIS A 101 -1.35 -3.46 12.59
N ALA A 102 -1.31 -2.64 13.65
CA ALA A 102 -1.72 -3.08 14.98
C ALA A 102 -3.23 -3.30 15.04
N VAL A 103 -3.63 -4.46 15.58
CA VAL A 103 -5.03 -4.88 15.68
C VAL A 103 -5.94 -3.76 16.23
N HIS A 104 -7.06 -3.50 15.56
CA HIS A 104 -8.06 -2.45 15.87
C HIS A 104 -7.53 -1.00 15.85
N HIS A 105 -6.30 -0.77 15.38
CA HIS A 105 -5.70 0.57 15.38
C HIS A 105 -5.00 0.92 14.05
N THR A 106 -5.07 0.05 13.04
CA THR A 106 -4.44 0.29 11.74
C THR A 106 -4.92 1.60 11.14
N ALA A 107 -6.23 1.83 11.10
CA ALA A 107 -6.82 3.02 10.46
C ALA A 107 -6.35 4.31 11.12
N ILE A 108 -6.50 4.44 12.43
CA ILE A 108 -6.15 5.67 13.14
C ILE A 108 -4.63 5.92 13.15
N ASN A 109 -3.82 4.86 13.27
CA ASN A 109 -2.37 4.99 13.26
C ASN A 109 -1.85 5.41 11.88
N VAL A 110 -2.36 4.82 10.79
CA VAL A 110 -2.03 5.22 9.41
C VAL A 110 -2.53 6.63 9.12
N TYR A 111 -3.77 6.96 9.50
CA TYR A 111 -4.36 8.29 9.33
C TYR A 111 -3.57 9.36 10.07
N SER A 112 -3.04 9.03 11.24
CA SER A 112 -2.20 9.92 12.05
C SER A 112 -0.77 10.11 11.51
N GLY A 113 -0.32 9.26 10.54
CA GLY A 113 0.96 9.43 9.85
C GLY A 113 1.91 8.24 9.85
N LEU A 114 1.51 7.08 10.37
CA LEU A 114 2.36 5.88 10.36
C LEU A 114 2.31 5.17 9.01
N ALA A 115 2.80 5.85 7.97
CA ALA A 115 2.92 5.37 6.59
C ALA A 115 4.13 5.97 5.89
N ALA A 116 4.87 5.17 5.11
CA ALA A 116 5.98 5.63 4.28
C ALA A 116 6.34 4.63 3.19
N GLN A 117 7.03 5.07 2.13
CA GLN A 117 7.44 4.20 1.04
C GLN A 117 8.75 3.46 1.34
N TYR A 118 8.89 2.29 0.70
CA TYR A 118 10.10 1.49 0.67
C TYR A 118 10.38 1.07 -0.76
N HIS A 119 11.51 1.49 -1.33
CA HIS A 119 11.85 1.20 -2.72
C HIS A 119 12.90 0.10 -2.79
N LEU A 120 12.56 -0.96 -3.49
CA LEU A 120 13.51 -2.01 -3.83
C LEU A 120 13.94 -1.82 -5.27
N HIS A 121 15.24 -1.76 -5.49
CA HIS A 121 15.87 -1.55 -6.79
C HIS A 121 16.60 -2.80 -7.28
N ASP A 122 16.70 -2.95 -8.58
CA ASP A 122 17.55 -3.96 -9.23
C ASP A 122 18.21 -3.40 -10.52
N PRO A 123 19.23 -4.08 -11.06
CA PRO A 123 19.94 -3.59 -12.25
C PRO A 123 19.03 -3.42 -13.48
N LEU A 124 18.01 -4.25 -13.63
CA LEU A 124 17.09 -4.18 -14.79
C LEU A 124 16.22 -2.93 -14.72
N GLU A 125 15.59 -2.71 -13.56
CA GLU A 125 14.77 -1.51 -13.31
C GLU A 125 15.58 -0.24 -13.51
N ARG A 126 16.81 -0.21 -12.97
CA ARG A 126 17.70 0.95 -13.10
C ARG A 126 18.11 1.23 -14.54
N ALA A 127 18.26 0.20 -15.36
CA ALA A 127 18.59 0.36 -16.79
C ALA A 127 17.40 0.83 -17.64
N LEU A 128 16.17 0.48 -17.26
CA LEU A 128 14.98 0.72 -18.07
C LEU A 128 14.26 2.03 -17.75
N LEU A 129 14.26 2.45 -16.49
CA LEU A 129 13.35 3.48 -15.99
C LEU A 129 14.10 4.73 -15.50
N PRO A 130 13.45 5.91 -15.51
CA PRO A 130 14.01 7.13 -14.96
C PRO A 130 14.49 6.95 -13.53
N GLN A 131 15.63 7.58 -13.20
CA GLN A 131 16.30 7.52 -11.92
C GLN A 131 16.59 8.93 -11.37
N GLY A 132 17.05 9.02 -10.12
CA GLY A 132 17.44 10.28 -9.48
C GLY A 132 16.25 11.25 -9.37
N GLU A 133 16.45 12.50 -9.81
CA GLU A 133 15.39 13.52 -9.76
C GLU A 133 14.16 13.21 -10.62
N PHE A 134 14.25 12.24 -11.51
CA PHE A 134 13.17 11.80 -12.40
C PHE A 134 12.42 10.56 -11.89
N ASP A 135 12.79 10.02 -10.73
CA ASP A 135 12.11 8.93 -10.01
C ASP A 135 11.52 9.49 -8.72
N VAL A 136 10.23 9.77 -8.71
CA VAL A 136 9.56 10.57 -7.70
C VAL A 136 8.54 9.74 -6.93
N ALA A 137 8.70 9.68 -5.62
CA ALA A 137 7.74 9.07 -4.73
C ALA A 137 6.52 9.98 -4.52
N LEU A 138 5.32 9.44 -4.69
CA LEU A 138 4.05 10.11 -4.40
C LEU A 138 3.24 9.25 -3.42
N THR A 139 3.22 9.61 -2.16
CA THR A 139 2.33 9.05 -1.16
C THR A 139 1.10 9.93 -1.09
N ILE A 140 -0.05 9.40 -1.52
CA ILE A 140 -1.32 10.12 -1.57
C ILE A 140 -2.19 9.63 -0.44
N ASN A 141 -2.71 10.56 0.35
CA ASN A 141 -3.74 10.29 1.36
C ASN A 141 -4.73 11.44 1.40
N ASP A 142 -5.85 11.23 2.08
CA ASP A 142 -6.83 12.28 2.35
C ASP A 142 -7.02 12.46 3.85
N ALA A 143 -7.41 13.65 4.25
CA ALA A 143 -7.62 13.97 5.66
C ALA A 143 -8.74 15.01 5.83
N MET A 144 -9.41 14.94 6.96
CA MET A 144 -10.22 16.02 7.52
C MET A 144 -9.47 16.71 8.64
N PHE A 145 -9.66 18.02 8.75
CA PHE A 145 -9.04 18.83 9.78
C PHE A 145 -10.08 19.56 10.61
N ALA A 146 -9.86 19.60 11.92
CA ALA A 146 -10.59 20.47 12.81
C ALA A 146 -10.12 21.93 12.64
N VAL A 147 -10.86 22.88 13.23
CA VAL A 147 -10.58 24.31 13.10
C VAL A 147 -9.21 24.70 13.64
N ASP A 148 -8.71 23.97 14.63
CA ASP A 148 -7.37 24.18 15.22
C ASP A 148 -6.22 23.56 14.40
N GLY A 149 -6.55 22.86 13.30
CA GLY A 149 -5.60 22.18 12.44
C GLY A 149 -5.25 20.75 12.86
N SER A 150 -5.87 20.22 13.89
CA SER A 150 -5.75 18.81 14.25
C SER A 150 -6.49 17.92 13.23
N LEU A 151 -6.07 16.65 13.11
CA LEU A 151 -6.80 15.67 12.31
C LEU A 151 -8.14 15.35 12.96
N ALA A 152 -9.21 15.34 12.18
CA ALA A 152 -10.51 14.88 12.61
C ALA A 152 -10.68 13.42 12.20
N TYR A 153 -10.76 12.53 13.18
CA TYR A 153 -10.97 11.10 12.97
C TYR A 153 -12.29 10.68 13.60
N GLU A 154 -13.13 10.01 12.82
CA GLU A 154 -14.40 9.46 13.28
C GLU A 154 -14.75 8.24 12.43
N ASP A 155 -14.85 7.07 13.04
CA ASP A 155 -15.11 5.79 12.37
C ASP A 155 -16.34 5.04 12.93
N ASN A 156 -17.18 5.70 13.75
CA ASN A 156 -18.34 5.09 14.41
C ASN A 156 -19.34 4.42 13.44
N SER A 157 -19.32 4.81 12.17
CA SER A 157 -20.14 4.15 11.15
C SER A 157 -19.59 2.79 10.72
N HIS A 158 -18.33 2.48 11.04
CA HIS A 158 -17.57 1.32 10.56
C HIS A 158 -17.53 1.20 9.02
N SER A 159 -17.74 2.32 8.33
CA SER A 159 -17.96 2.32 6.88
C SER A 159 -16.76 2.84 6.11
N GLY A 160 -16.02 3.72 6.73
CA GLY A 160 -14.86 4.39 6.17
C GLY A 160 -14.82 5.85 6.57
N LEU A 161 -13.67 6.46 6.37
CA LEU A 161 -13.43 7.88 6.55
C LEU A 161 -12.86 8.45 5.26
N TRP A 162 -13.51 9.49 4.74
CA TRP A 162 -13.11 10.21 3.54
C TRP A 162 -12.78 11.65 3.92
N GLY A 163 -11.53 12.06 3.68
CA GLY A 163 -11.09 13.43 3.90
C GLY A 163 -11.56 14.39 2.79
N ASP A 164 -11.69 15.65 3.12
CA ASP A 164 -11.97 16.74 2.17
C ASP A 164 -10.70 17.40 1.62
N VAL A 165 -9.54 17.11 2.21
CA VAL A 165 -8.23 17.59 1.79
C VAL A 165 -7.38 16.43 1.27
N VAL A 166 -7.05 16.45 -0.02
CA VAL A 166 -6.10 15.50 -0.62
C VAL A 166 -4.68 15.97 -0.38
N LEU A 167 -3.87 15.10 0.19
CA LEU A 167 -2.46 15.32 0.49
C LEU A 167 -1.57 14.48 -0.42
N VAL A 168 -0.49 15.07 -0.92
CA VAL A 168 0.60 14.35 -1.59
C VAL A 168 1.89 14.65 -0.84
N ASN A 169 2.53 13.61 -0.34
CA ASN A 169 3.71 13.72 0.51
C ASN A 169 3.50 14.71 1.68
N GLY A 170 2.31 14.64 2.30
CA GLY A 170 1.94 15.49 3.44
C GLY A 170 1.65 16.97 3.11
N ARG A 171 1.43 17.31 1.84
CA ARG A 171 1.11 18.67 1.39
C ARG A 171 -0.23 18.70 0.65
N PRO A 172 -1.14 19.64 0.98
CA PRO A 172 -2.41 19.80 0.26
C PRO A 172 -2.15 20.25 -1.19
N TRP A 173 -2.66 19.50 -2.15
CA TRP A 173 -2.63 19.85 -3.58
C TRP A 173 -1.34 20.50 -4.06
N PRO A 174 -0.15 19.88 -3.90
CA PRO A 174 1.11 20.52 -4.20
C PRO A 174 1.31 20.76 -5.70
N VAL A 175 2.19 21.70 -6.02
CA VAL A 175 2.65 21.96 -7.37
C VAL A 175 4.13 21.60 -7.47
N MET A 176 4.47 20.72 -8.41
CA MET A 176 5.84 20.32 -8.70
C MET A 176 6.33 20.95 -10.00
N LYS A 177 7.52 21.55 -9.99
CA LYS A 177 8.19 21.97 -11.23
C LYS A 177 8.82 20.74 -11.89
N VAL A 178 8.53 20.52 -13.16
CA VAL A 178 9.02 19.38 -13.94
C VAL A 178 9.74 19.87 -15.21
N LYS A 179 10.90 19.31 -15.49
CA LYS A 179 11.63 19.54 -16.73
C LYS A 179 10.94 18.84 -17.89
N LYS A 180 11.25 19.22 -19.13
CA LYS A 180 10.75 18.55 -20.34
C LYS A 180 11.43 17.20 -20.56
N ARG A 181 11.13 16.26 -19.69
CA ARG A 181 11.67 14.90 -19.61
C ARG A 181 10.57 13.87 -19.36
N VAL A 182 10.91 12.60 -19.44
CA VAL A 182 10.09 11.52 -18.90
C VAL A 182 10.37 11.38 -17.40
N TYR A 183 9.32 11.42 -16.60
CA TYR A 183 9.37 11.19 -15.15
C TYR A 183 8.69 9.87 -14.81
N ARG A 184 9.26 9.16 -13.86
CA ARG A 184 8.64 8.04 -13.17
C ARG A 184 8.04 8.52 -11.86
N PHE A 185 6.78 8.23 -11.65
CA PHE A 185 6.12 8.48 -10.36
C PHE A 185 5.76 7.14 -9.71
N ARG A 186 6.22 6.95 -8.49
CA ARG A 186 5.87 5.81 -7.65
C ARG A 186 4.68 6.20 -6.78
N VAL A 187 3.49 5.84 -7.22
CA VAL A 187 2.25 6.29 -6.61
C VAL A 187 1.73 5.24 -5.65
N VAL A 188 1.66 5.59 -4.36
CA VAL A 188 1.05 4.79 -3.30
C VAL A 188 -0.25 5.47 -2.87
N ASN A 189 -1.37 4.77 -2.89
CA ASN A 189 -2.58 5.25 -2.25
C ASN A 189 -2.58 4.84 -0.78
N ALA A 190 -2.22 5.78 0.10
CA ALA A 190 -2.21 5.61 1.54
C ALA A 190 -3.46 6.18 2.23
N CYS A 191 -4.55 6.41 1.49
CA CYS A 191 -5.86 6.73 2.07
C CYS A 191 -6.37 5.52 2.87
N ILE A 192 -7.02 5.77 3.99
CA ILE A 192 -7.58 4.68 4.80
C ILE A 192 -8.88 4.11 4.22
N SER A 193 -9.61 4.90 3.41
CA SER A 193 -10.88 4.45 2.80
C SER A 193 -11.11 4.94 1.37
N ARG A 194 -10.43 6.01 0.91
CA ARG A 194 -10.69 6.58 -0.41
C ARG A 194 -9.96 5.83 -1.51
N SER A 195 -10.70 5.32 -2.51
CA SER A 195 -10.10 4.93 -3.78
C SER A 195 -9.93 6.15 -4.68
N LEU A 196 -8.86 6.18 -5.42
CA LEU A 196 -8.58 7.23 -6.40
C LEU A 196 -8.90 6.73 -7.81
N ARG A 197 -9.14 7.68 -8.72
CA ARG A 197 -9.25 7.44 -10.16
C ARG A 197 -8.47 8.50 -10.92
N PRO A 198 -7.12 8.43 -10.89
CA PRO A 198 -6.27 9.48 -11.43
C PRO A 198 -6.39 9.61 -12.94
N THR A 199 -6.25 10.86 -13.44
CA THR A 199 -6.18 11.21 -14.87
C THR A 199 -5.42 12.53 -15.03
N LEU A 200 -4.82 12.76 -16.21
CA LEU A 200 -4.22 14.06 -16.53
C LEU A 200 -5.28 15.04 -17.04
N SER A 201 -5.17 16.31 -16.67
CA SER A 201 -6.10 17.38 -17.11
C SER A 201 -6.11 17.61 -18.62
N THR A 202 -5.08 17.16 -19.32
CA THR A 202 -4.96 17.23 -20.78
C THR A 202 -5.73 16.11 -21.49
N GLY A 203 -6.13 15.06 -20.77
CA GLY A 203 -6.69 13.84 -21.36
C GLY A 203 -5.64 12.89 -21.96
N ASP A 204 -4.35 13.27 -21.94
CA ASP A 204 -3.29 12.39 -22.40
C ASP A 204 -3.17 11.16 -21.49
N PRO A 205 -2.85 9.99 -22.05
CA PRO A 205 -2.59 8.82 -21.24
C PRO A 205 -1.25 8.91 -20.49
N VAL A 206 -1.18 8.24 -19.35
CA VAL A 206 0.06 7.88 -18.68
C VAL A 206 0.47 6.47 -19.09
N THR A 207 1.73 6.11 -18.89
CA THR A 207 2.20 4.73 -19.11
C THR A 207 2.44 4.04 -17.78
N VAL A 208 1.67 3.01 -17.48
CA VAL A 208 1.89 2.15 -16.30
C VAL A 208 3.02 1.17 -16.63
N VAL A 209 4.06 1.14 -15.79
CA VAL A 209 5.24 0.28 -15.95
C VAL A 209 5.41 -0.73 -14.83
N ALA A 210 4.81 -0.47 -13.66
CA ALA A 210 4.82 -1.41 -12.55
C ALA A 210 3.53 -1.32 -11.76
N THR A 211 3.22 -2.42 -11.07
CA THR A 211 2.13 -2.57 -10.11
C THR A 211 2.70 -2.97 -8.75
N ASP A 212 1.84 -3.38 -7.81
CA ASP A 212 2.24 -3.70 -6.42
C ASP A 212 3.48 -4.61 -6.34
N GLY A 213 3.51 -5.68 -7.12
CA GLY A 213 4.55 -6.69 -7.12
C GLY A 213 5.74 -6.40 -8.05
N GLY A 214 5.85 -5.19 -8.61
CA GLY A 214 6.97 -4.75 -9.44
C GLY A 214 6.64 -4.59 -10.92
N LEU A 215 7.67 -4.67 -11.75
CA LEU A 215 7.57 -4.38 -13.18
C LEU A 215 6.54 -5.28 -13.89
N MET A 216 5.75 -4.65 -14.75
CA MET A 216 4.86 -5.38 -15.67
C MET A 216 5.68 -6.08 -16.76
N PRO A 217 5.19 -7.17 -17.35
CA PRO A 217 5.84 -7.75 -18.55
C PRO A 217 5.86 -6.75 -19.72
N VAL A 218 4.79 -5.99 -19.90
CA VAL A 218 4.60 -5.01 -20.99
C VAL A 218 3.95 -3.76 -20.42
N SER A 219 4.51 -2.60 -20.71
CA SER A 219 3.95 -1.32 -20.28
C SER A 219 2.56 -1.07 -20.88
N GLN A 220 1.69 -0.37 -20.15
CA GLN A 220 0.31 -0.13 -20.55
C GLN A 220 0.00 1.36 -20.58
N SER A 221 -0.53 1.82 -21.70
CA SER A 221 -0.99 3.22 -21.87
C SER A 221 -2.45 3.32 -21.43
N VAL A 222 -2.74 4.17 -20.44
CA VAL A 222 -4.09 4.32 -19.87
C VAL A 222 -4.43 5.79 -19.59
N ALA A 223 -5.67 6.19 -19.88
CA ALA A 223 -6.14 7.55 -19.61
C ALA A 223 -6.53 7.75 -18.13
N SER A 224 -6.92 6.67 -17.45
CA SER A 224 -7.24 6.67 -16.02
C SER A 224 -7.19 5.24 -15.50
N TRP A 225 -7.06 5.07 -14.17
CA TRP A 225 -7.09 3.76 -13.52
C TRP A 225 -7.77 3.85 -12.16
N ARG A 226 -8.39 2.76 -11.71
CA ARG A 226 -8.81 2.65 -10.30
C ARG A 226 -7.58 2.41 -9.47
N HIS A 227 -7.47 3.10 -8.34
CA HIS A 227 -6.35 3.02 -7.44
C HIS A 227 -6.88 2.91 -6.02
N ALA A 228 -7.06 1.69 -5.54
CA ALA A 228 -7.58 1.42 -4.21
C ALA A 228 -6.54 1.75 -3.12
N PRO A 229 -6.97 1.94 -1.86
CA PRO A 229 -6.05 1.94 -0.74
C PRO A 229 -5.05 0.79 -0.79
N ALA A 230 -3.81 1.08 -0.48
CA ALA A 230 -2.63 0.22 -0.52
C ALA A 230 -2.11 -0.19 -1.90
N GLU A 231 -2.86 -0.03 -2.99
CA GLU A 231 -2.31 -0.31 -4.31
C GLU A 231 -1.14 0.64 -4.62
N ARG A 232 -0.16 0.13 -5.38
CA ARG A 232 0.96 0.88 -5.94
C ARG A 232 0.92 0.77 -7.44
N TYR A 233 1.08 1.92 -8.08
CA TYR A 233 1.30 2.00 -9.51
C TYR A 233 2.51 2.86 -9.79
N GLU A 234 3.40 2.38 -10.64
CA GLU A 234 4.47 3.22 -11.16
C GLU A 234 4.11 3.66 -12.57
N ILE A 235 4.04 4.97 -12.76
CA ILE A 235 3.61 5.57 -14.00
C ILE A 235 4.70 6.44 -14.59
N LEU A 236 4.83 6.43 -15.91
CA LEU A 236 5.64 7.37 -16.66
C LEU A 236 4.75 8.47 -17.24
N ILE A 237 5.18 9.72 -17.04
CA ILE A 237 4.60 10.90 -17.69
C ILE A 237 5.67 11.56 -18.55
N ASP A 238 5.37 11.73 -19.83
CA ASP A 238 6.27 12.36 -20.80
C ASP A 238 5.98 13.87 -20.91
N PHE A 239 6.70 14.66 -20.12
CA PHE A 239 6.54 16.11 -20.13
C PHE A 239 7.19 16.81 -21.34
N ARG A 240 7.90 16.09 -22.22
CA ARG A 240 8.44 16.65 -23.47
C ARG A 240 7.33 17.11 -24.42
N LYS A 241 6.15 16.52 -24.32
CA LYS A 241 4.95 16.84 -25.11
C LYS A 241 4.40 18.23 -24.83
N TYR A 242 4.70 18.80 -23.66
CA TYR A 242 4.10 20.05 -23.19
C TYR A 242 5.04 21.24 -23.38
N LYS A 243 4.46 22.43 -23.41
CA LYS A 243 5.22 23.68 -23.55
C LYS A 243 5.75 24.11 -22.16
N ALA A 244 6.94 24.73 -22.13
CA ALA A 244 7.41 25.41 -20.94
C ALA A 244 6.42 26.50 -20.51
N GLY A 245 6.12 26.58 -19.23
CA GLY A 245 5.09 27.45 -18.64
C GLY A 245 3.69 26.82 -18.62
N GLN A 246 3.49 25.64 -19.21
CA GLN A 246 2.20 24.94 -19.14
C GLN A 246 2.04 24.24 -17.81
N ARG A 247 0.84 24.31 -17.21
CA ARG A 247 0.44 23.54 -16.03
C ARG A 247 -0.36 22.33 -16.47
N ILE A 248 0.02 21.17 -15.95
CA ILE A 248 -0.67 19.88 -16.10
C ILE A 248 -1.15 19.44 -14.71
N GLU A 249 -2.42 19.15 -14.57
CA GLU A 249 -2.97 18.66 -13.30
C GLU A 249 -3.11 17.14 -13.32
N LEU A 250 -2.74 16.51 -12.24
CA LEU A 250 -3.17 15.15 -11.91
C LEU A 250 -4.49 15.30 -11.15
N ARG A 251 -5.57 14.93 -11.81
CA ARG A 251 -6.94 14.99 -11.28
C ARG A 251 -7.39 13.64 -10.74
N ASN A 252 -8.41 13.69 -9.92
CA ASN A 252 -9.10 12.51 -9.40
C ASN A 252 -10.54 12.50 -9.93
N LEU A 253 -10.87 11.56 -10.79
CA LEU A 253 -12.25 11.38 -11.25
C LEU A 253 -13.06 10.75 -10.12
N SER A 254 -14.37 11.04 -10.08
CA SER A 254 -15.28 10.40 -9.14
C SER A 254 -15.21 8.88 -9.30
N ASN A 255 -15.20 8.18 -8.17
CA ASN A 255 -15.22 6.73 -8.13
C ASN A 255 -16.38 6.26 -7.26
N LYS A 256 -17.05 5.20 -7.68
CA LYS A 256 -18.20 4.66 -6.98
C LYS A 256 -17.85 4.29 -5.53
N ASN A 257 -18.77 4.56 -4.60
CA ASN A 257 -18.63 4.30 -3.17
C ASN A 257 -17.60 5.16 -2.42
N ASN A 258 -17.08 6.22 -3.02
CA ASN A 258 -16.41 7.29 -2.28
C ASN A 258 -17.43 8.35 -1.81
N VAL A 259 -17.03 9.11 -0.80
CA VAL A 259 -17.63 10.41 -0.48
C VAL A 259 -16.73 11.48 -1.06
N ASP A 260 -17.24 12.24 -2.02
CA ASP A 260 -16.49 13.30 -2.69
C ASP A 260 -16.86 14.67 -2.09
N TYR A 261 -15.87 15.55 -1.95
CA TYR A 261 -15.99 16.93 -1.51
C TYR A 261 -15.52 17.88 -2.62
N GLU A 262 -15.68 19.20 -2.44
CA GLU A 262 -15.46 20.20 -3.47
C GLU A 262 -14.10 20.11 -4.18
N PHE A 263 -13.01 19.82 -3.45
CA PHE A 263 -11.66 19.78 -4.03
C PHE A 263 -11.04 18.38 -4.08
N THR A 264 -11.77 17.32 -3.79
CA THR A 264 -11.25 15.94 -3.86
C THR A 264 -11.10 15.42 -5.29
N ASN A 265 -11.54 16.20 -6.28
CA ASN A 265 -11.28 15.97 -7.70
C ASN A 265 -9.88 16.39 -8.15
N SER A 266 -9.05 16.96 -7.26
CA SER A 266 -7.68 17.40 -7.54
C SER A 266 -6.69 16.62 -6.66
N ILE A 267 -5.56 16.19 -7.24
CA ILE A 267 -4.47 15.52 -6.53
C ILE A 267 -3.28 16.47 -6.42
N MET A 268 -2.67 16.85 -7.54
CA MET A 268 -1.53 17.77 -7.60
C MET A 268 -1.41 18.39 -8.98
N ALA A 269 -0.46 19.33 -9.16
CA ALA A 269 -0.16 19.89 -10.46
C ALA A 269 1.35 19.86 -10.77
N PHE A 270 1.67 19.90 -12.05
CA PHE A 270 3.01 19.98 -12.59
C PHE A 270 3.16 21.26 -13.41
N ASP A 271 4.13 22.10 -13.07
CA ASP A 271 4.52 23.25 -13.87
C ASP A 271 5.72 22.88 -14.73
N VAL A 272 5.52 22.84 -16.04
CA VAL A 272 6.58 22.47 -16.98
C VAL A 272 7.58 23.61 -17.11
N VAL A 273 8.85 23.34 -16.81
CA VAL A 273 9.95 24.30 -16.94
C VAL A 273 10.88 23.92 -18.09
N PRO A 274 11.65 24.88 -18.64
CA PRO A 274 12.67 24.55 -19.63
C PRO A 274 13.65 23.51 -19.07
N ASP A 275 14.13 22.62 -19.93
CA ASP A 275 15.23 21.73 -19.61
C ASP A 275 16.53 22.31 -20.19
N PRO A 276 17.39 22.88 -19.35
CA PRO A 276 18.67 23.44 -19.83
C PRO A 276 19.74 22.38 -20.08
N VAL A 277 19.46 21.12 -19.71
CA VAL A 277 20.41 20.02 -19.88
C VAL A 277 20.45 19.55 -21.31
N ASP A 278 21.64 19.16 -21.77
CA ASP A 278 21.91 18.64 -23.10
C ASP A 278 20.89 17.55 -23.48
N THR A 279 20.02 17.88 -24.42
CA THR A 279 19.01 16.97 -24.97
C THR A 279 19.61 15.74 -25.67
N LYS A 280 20.93 15.64 -25.74
CA LYS A 280 21.65 14.49 -26.30
C LYS A 280 21.81 13.35 -25.30
N ASP A 281 21.50 13.53 -24.02
CA ASP A 281 21.46 12.43 -23.07
C ASP A 281 20.15 11.64 -23.25
N PRO A 282 20.14 10.48 -23.93
CA PRO A 282 18.93 9.70 -24.14
C PRO A 282 18.54 8.88 -22.92
N THR A 283 19.37 8.88 -21.86
CA THR A 283 19.21 8.00 -20.72
C THR A 283 17.85 8.25 -20.06
N TRP A 284 17.06 7.18 -19.92
CA TRP A 284 15.72 7.15 -19.34
C TRP A 284 14.69 8.13 -19.92
N ASN A 285 14.99 8.70 -21.08
CA ASN A 285 14.07 9.64 -21.74
C ASN A 285 13.21 8.96 -22.82
N THR A 286 13.13 7.62 -22.73
CA THR A 286 12.29 6.76 -23.56
C THR A 286 11.28 6.03 -22.70
N ILE A 287 10.16 5.66 -23.28
CA ILE A 287 9.13 4.84 -22.62
C ILE A 287 9.34 3.40 -23.11
N PRO A 288 9.80 2.47 -22.24
CA PRO A 288 10.01 1.09 -22.65
C PRO A 288 8.67 0.38 -22.86
N VAL A 289 8.57 -0.45 -23.90
CA VAL A 289 7.40 -1.29 -24.17
C VAL A 289 7.53 -2.62 -23.45
N GLN A 290 8.65 -3.31 -23.65
CA GLN A 290 8.97 -4.54 -22.94
C GLN A 290 9.72 -4.20 -21.65
N LEU A 291 9.32 -4.82 -20.54
CA LEU A 291 9.91 -4.53 -19.24
C LEU A 291 10.60 -5.78 -18.68
N ALA A 292 9.94 -6.51 -17.76
CA ALA A 292 10.54 -7.64 -17.09
C ALA A 292 9.60 -8.85 -17.08
N PRO A 293 10.13 -10.07 -17.20
CA PRO A 293 9.33 -11.25 -16.87
C PRO A 293 9.03 -11.25 -15.37
N SER A 294 7.81 -11.63 -15.01
CA SER A 294 7.38 -11.80 -13.62
C SER A 294 6.95 -13.24 -13.39
N GLU A 295 7.42 -13.86 -12.30
CA GLU A 295 7.00 -15.20 -11.93
C GLU A 295 5.47 -15.27 -11.79
N ALA A 296 4.87 -14.34 -11.03
CA ALA A 296 3.43 -14.30 -10.84
C ALA A 296 2.66 -14.21 -12.17
N MET A 297 3.16 -13.41 -13.14
CA MET A 297 2.50 -13.24 -14.44
C MET A 297 2.75 -14.42 -15.39
N SER A 298 3.70 -15.30 -15.11
CA SER A 298 3.99 -16.50 -15.90
C SER A 298 3.21 -17.74 -15.45
N LEU A 299 2.60 -17.68 -14.27
CA LEU A 299 1.81 -18.78 -13.72
C LEU A 299 0.64 -19.14 -14.66
N LYS A 300 0.34 -20.43 -14.74
CA LYS A 300 -0.79 -20.98 -15.50
C LYS A 300 -1.58 -21.92 -14.61
N PRO A 301 -2.93 -21.82 -14.60
CA PRO A 301 -3.73 -22.81 -13.93
C PRO A 301 -3.67 -24.16 -14.68
N SER A 302 -3.82 -25.25 -13.94
CA SER A 302 -3.98 -26.61 -14.47
C SER A 302 -5.37 -27.15 -14.13
N ALA A 303 -5.72 -28.30 -14.65
CA ALA A 303 -6.99 -28.97 -14.32
C ALA A 303 -7.11 -29.34 -12.82
N THR A 304 -5.98 -29.47 -12.13
CA THR A 304 -5.90 -29.79 -10.69
C THR A 304 -5.67 -28.57 -9.81
N THR A 305 -5.64 -27.36 -10.38
CA THR A 305 -5.46 -26.13 -9.58
C THR A 305 -6.63 -25.96 -8.62
N ILE A 306 -6.31 -25.89 -7.33
CA ILE A 306 -7.30 -25.67 -6.27
C ILE A 306 -7.92 -24.28 -6.44
N GLN A 307 -9.25 -24.21 -6.28
CA GLN A 307 -9.99 -22.96 -6.28
C GLN A 307 -10.62 -22.75 -4.91
N ARG A 308 -10.42 -21.54 -4.34
CA ARG A 308 -10.99 -21.18 -3.02
C ARG A 308 -11.85 -19.93 -3.14
N PRO A 309 -13.12 -20.00 -2.72
CA PRO A 309 -13.98 -18.83 -2.66
C PRO A 309 -13.79 -18.05 -1.36
N PHE A 310 -13.73 -16.72 -1.47
CA PHE A 310 -13.76 -15.78 -0.37
C PHE A 310 -14.93 -14.82 -0.57
N LYS A 311 -16.01 -15.03 0.18
CA LYS A 311 -17.18 -14.16 0.17
C LYS A 311 -16.94 -13.00 1.15
N ILE A 312 -17.05 -11.79 0.63
CA ILE A 312 -16.92 -10.54 1.37
C ILE A 312 -18.34 -10.04 1.66
N ALA A 313 -18.67 -9.76 2.91
CA ALA A 313 -20.01 -9.33 3.26
C ALA A 313 -20.04 -8.49 4.55
N ARG A 314 -21.10 -7.69 4.70
CA ARG A 314 -21.46 -7.08 5.99
C ARG A 314 -22.63 -7.85 6.56
N ASN A 315 -22.45 -8.53 7.69
CA ASN A 315 -23.45 -9.35 8.35
C ASN A 315 -23.72 -8.80 9.75
N ASN A 316 -24.96 -8.44 10.05
CA ASN A 316 -25.35 -7.88 11.36
C ASN A 316 -24.45 -6.70 11.83
N GLY A 317 -24.06 -5.85 10.89
CA GLY A 317 -23.20 -4.70 11.17
C GLY A 317 -21.70 -5.00 11.16
N LEU A 318 -21.28 -6.25 11.16
CA LEU A 318 -19.87 -6.68 11.14
C LEU A 318 -19.37 -6.95 9.72
N TRP A 319 -18.15 -6.56 9.42
CA TRP A 319 -17.45 -6.91 8.19
C TRP A 319 -16.88 -8.31 8.30
N THR A 320 -17.10 -9.14 7.29
CA THR A 320 -16.71 -10.56 7.33
C THR A 320 -16.07 -11.03 6.03
N ILE A 321 -15.14 -11.98 6.17
CA ILE A 321 -14.62 -12.80 5.07
C ILE A 321 -15.08 -14.23 5.33
N ASN A 322 -15.85 -14.82 4.41
CA ASN A 322 -16.51 -16.14 4.59
C ASN A 322 -17.36 -16.26 5.86
N GLY A 323 -17.97 -15.13 6.31
CA GLY A 323 -18.77 -15.08 7.52
C GLY A 323 -17.96 -15.04 8.82
N THR A 324 -16.64 -14.97 8.75
CA THR A 324 -15.72 -14.92 9.88
C THR A 324 -15.15 -13.51 10.06
N THR A 325 -14.92 -13.13 11.31
CA THR A 325 -14.22 -11.91 11.75
C THR A 325 -12.88 -12.30 12.40
N TRP A 326 -12.10 -11.30 12.87
CA TRP A 326 -10.80 -11.58 13.51
C TRP A 326 -10.90 -12.19 14.89
N GLU A 327 -11.86 -11.79 15.70
CA GLU A 327 -12.02 -12.23 17.09
C GLU A 327 -12.09 -13.77 17.29
N PRO A 328 -12.83 -14.56 16.46
CA PRO A 328 -12.79 -16.00 16.54
C PRO A 328 -11.39 -16.60 16.35
N ILE A 329 -10.58 -16.00 15.50
CA ILE A 329 -9.19 -16.43 15.24
C ILE A 329 -8.34 -16.20 16.49
N VAL A 330 -8.46 -15.02 17.12
CA VAL A 330 -7.81 -14.72 18.41
C VAL A 330 -8.25 -15.72 19.48
N ALA A 331 -9.56 -15.97 19.61
CA ALA A 331 -10.13 -16.90 20.58
C ALA A 331 -9.66 -18.34 20.36
N SER A 332 -9.35 -18.74 19.13
CA SER A 332 -8.75 -20.05 18.84
C SER A 332 -7.29 -20.18 19.28
N GLY A 333 -6.68 -19.10 19.78
CA GLY A 333 -5.23 -19.02 19.98
C GLY A 333 -4.45 -19.01 18.67
N PHE A 334 -5.01 -18.35 17.65
CA PHE A 334 -4.47 -18.22 16.29
C PHE A 334 -4.28 -19.56 15.55
N ARG A 335 -5.07 -20.58 15.89
CA ARG A 335 -5.02 -21.89 15.20
C ARG A 335 -5.91 -21.94 13.98
N ASP A 336 -7.05 -21.24 14.01
CA ASP A 336 -8.01 -21.25 12.91
C ASP A 336 -7.47 -20.47 11.71
N VAL A 337 -7.57 -21.07 10.54
CA VAL A 337 -7.12 -20.50 9.27
C VAL A 337 -8.22 -20.60 8.20
N ALA A 338 -8.37 -19.55 7.40
CA ALA A 338 -9.32 -19.53 6.29
C ALA A 338 -8.86 -20.40 5.10
N ALA A 339 -7.55 -20.62 4.98
CA ALA A 339 -6.93 -21.48 3.98
C ALA A 339 -5.60 -22.03 4.48
N ASN A 340 -5.20 -23.20 3.94
CA ASN A 340 -3.90 -23.81 4.25
C ASN A 340 -3.28 -24.38 2.96
N PRO A 341 -2.74 -23.53 2.08
CA PRO A 341 -1.99 -24.01 0.92
C PRO A 341 -0.66 -24.64 1.32
N ASP A 342 -0.22 -25.66 0.58
CA ASP A 342 1.13 -26.18 0.71
C ASP A 342 2.17 -25.16 0.22
N LEU A 343 3.40 -25.28 0.73
CA LEU A 343 4.51 -24.47 0.22
C LEU A 343 4.76 -24.77 -1.27
N ASN A 344 4.84 -23.73 -2.08
CA ASN A 344 4.92 -23.76 -3.54
C ASN A 344 3.63 -24.21 -4.27
N ALA A 345 2.54 -24.42 -3.57
CA ALA A 345 1.25 -24.66 -4.22
C ALA A 345 0.84 -23.47 -5.10
N VAL A 346 0.16 -23.77 -6.21
CA VAL A 346 -0.44 -22.76 -7.08
C VAL A 346 -1.96 -22.90 -6.97
N GLU A 347 -2.63 -21.83 -6.53
CA GLU A 347 -4.08 -21.85 -6.33
C GLU A 347 -4.74 -20.63 -7.00
N ILE A 348 -6.03 -20.75 -7.28
CA ILE A 348 -6.92 -19.65 -7.67
C ILE A 348 -7.78 -19.29 -6.47
N TRP A 349 -7.73 -18.02 -6.05
CA TRP A 349 -8.66 -17.51 -5.08
C TRP A 349 -9.66 -16.56 -5.74
N GLU A 350 -10.95 -16.75 -5.42
CA GLU A 350 -12.02 -15.91 -5.93
C GLU A 350 -12.59 -15.03 -4.82
N PHE A 351 -12.37 -13.74 -4.92
CA PHE A 351 -13.03 -12.75 -4.06
C PHE A 351 -14.37 -12.37 -4.67
N HIS A 352 -15.44 -12.54 -3.90
CA HIS A 352 -16.80 -12.21 -4.29
C HIS A 352 -17.40 -11.21 -3.31
N ASN A 353 -17.66 -10.01 -3.79
CA ASN A 353 -18.44 -8.98 -3.10
C ASN A 353 -19.86 -8.96 -3.67
N PRO A 354 -20.85 -9.66 -3.06
CA PRO A 354 -22.24 -9.70 -3.55
C PRO A 354 -23.04 -8.48 -3.11
N GLY A 355 -22.47 -7.61 -2.25
CA GLY A 355 -23.13 -6.48 -1.65
C GLY A 355 -23.12 -5.23 -2.51
N GLY A 356 -24.09 -4.35 -2.32
CA GLY A 356 -24.12 -2.98 -2.85
C GLY A 356 -23.60 -1.98 -1.84
N GLY A 357 -23.11 -0.83 -2.34
CA GLY A 357 -22.70 0.30 -1.51
C GLY A 357 -21.22 0.35 -1.13
N TRP A 358 -20.46 -0.71 -1.35
CA TRP A 358 -19.08 -0.85 -0.90
C TRP A 358 -18.16 -1.45 -1.95
N TYR A 359 -16.90 -1.06 -1.94
CA TYR A 359 -15.80 -1.78 -2.55
C TYR A 359 -14.81 -2.21 -1.46
N HIS A 360 -14.03 -3.23 -1.75
CA HIS A 360 -13.05 -3.77 -0.81
C HIS A 360 -11.71 -3.97 -1.52
N PRO A 361 -10.64 -3.23 -1.12
CA PRO A 361 -9.29 -3.57 -1.53
C PRO A 361 -8.85 -4.80 -0.74
N MET A 362 -8.80 -5.96 -1.39
CA MET A 362 -8.39 -7.20 -0.72
C MET A 362 -6.90 -7.39 -0.85
N HIS A 363 -6.21 -7.46 0.28
CA HIS A 363 -4.79 -7.70 0.39
C HIS A 363 -4.49 -9.11 0.90
N ILE A 364 -3.46 -9.72 0.33
CA ILE A 364 -2.93 -11.03 0.74
C ILE A 364 -1.45 -10.84 1.06
N HIS A 365 -1.06 -11.05 2.31
CA HIS A 365 0.33 -10.96 2.75
C HIS A 365 1.20 -12.02 2.08
N LEU A 366 2.52 -11.84 2.08
CA LEU A 366 3.57 -12.73 1.59
C LEU A 366 3.71 -12.80 0.07
N ILE A 367 2.62 -12.86 -0.71
CA ILE A 367 2.65 -13.34 -2.09
C ILE A 367 2.29 -12.25 -3.09
N ASP A 368 2.78 -12.42 -4.32
CA ASP A 368 2.26 -11.71 -5.49
C ASP A 368 1.29 -12.61 -6.25
N PHE A 369 0.24 -12.03 -6.82
CA PHE A 369 -0.71 -12.71 -7.68
C PHE A 369 -0.91 -12.00 -9.02
N GLN A 370 -1.44 -12.71 -10.02
CA GLN A 370 -2.03 -12.12 -11.21
C GLN A 370 -3.55 -12.17 -11.14
N ILE A 371 -4.22 -11.14 -11.64
CA ILE A 371 -5.67 -11.15 -11.81
C ILE A 371 -5.99 -11.95 -13.08
N LEU A 372 -6.74 -13.03 -12.94
CA LEU A 372 -7.20 -13.86 -14.06
C LEU A 372 -8.45 -13.30 -14.71
N SER A 373 -9.43 -12.91 -13.90
CA SER A 373 -10.70 -12.42 -14.42
C SER A 373 -11.42 -11.50 -13.43
N ARG A 374 -12.28 -10.64 -14.00
CA ARG A 374 -13.28 -9.83 -13.30
C ARG A 374 -14.65 -10.13 -13.89
N ASN A 375 -15.57 -10.72 -13.12
CA ASN A 375 -16.88 -11.19 -13.63
C ASN A 375 -16.75 -12.00 -14.93
N GLY A 376 -15.75 -12.87 -15.03
CA GLY A 376 -15.46 -13.68 -16.22
C GLY A 376 -14.81 -12.92 -17.39
N GLN A 377 -14.53 -11.63 -17.26
CA GLN A 377 -13.85 -10.82 -18.26
C GLN A 377 -12.36 -10.65 -17.93
N ALA A 378 -11.55 -10.32 -18.92
CA ALA A 378 -10.13 -10.03 -18.72
C ALA A 378 -9.92 -8.84 -17.75
N PRO A 379 -8.80 -8.82 -16.98
CA PRO A 379 -8.45 -7.69 -16.14
C PRO A 379 -8.22 -6.42 -16.95
N PHE A 380 -8.34 -5.27 -16.31
CA PHE A 380 -8.02 -4.00 -16.93
C PHE A 380 -6.55 -3.94 -17.37
N ALA A 381 -6.25 -3.10 -18.37
CA ALA A 381 -4.89 -2.98 -18.89
C ALA A 381 -3.87 -2.67 -17.79
N TYR A 382 -4.19 -1.72 -16.91
CA TYR A 382 -3.31 -1.31 -15.80
C TYR A 382 -3.13 -2.39 -14.72
N GLU A 383 -3.92 -3.45 -14.71
CA GLU A 383 -3.82 -4.57 -13.76
C GLU A 383 -3.05 -5.78 -14.31
N LYS A 384 -2.48 -5.67 -15.51
CA LYS A 384 -1.72 -6.76 -16.15
C LYS A 384 -0.27 -6.83 -15.66
N GLY A 385 -0.08 -6.64 -14.37
CA GLY A 385 1.18 -6.77 -13.63
C GLY A 385 0.99 -7.57 -12.35
N PRO A 386 2.10 -7.92 -11.67
CA PRO A 386 2.03 -8.64 -10.39
C PRO A 386 1.46 -7.73 -9.29
N LYS A 387 0.49 -8.23 -8.54
CA LYS A 387 -0.23 -7.46 -7.53
C LYS A 387 -0.29 -8.21 -6.21
N ASP A 388 -0.51 -7.48 -5.12
CA ASP A 388 -0.81 -8.01 -3.79
C ASP A 388 -2.10 -7.42 -3.18
N VAL A 389 -2.67 -6.40 -3.83
CA VAL A 389 -3.99 -5.83 -3.52
C VAL A 389 -4.87 -5.88 -4.75
N VAL A 390 -6.14 -6.24 -4.57
CA VAL A 390 -7.11 -6.21 -5.65
C VAL A 390 -8.37 -5.43 -5.25
N TYR A 391 -8.75 -4.45 -6.06
CA TYR A 391 -10.02 -3.74 -5.93
C TYR A 391 -11.17 -4.69 -6.25
N VAL A 392 -12.03 -4.99 -5.31
CA VAL A 392 -13.26 -5.78 -5.51
C VAL A 392 -14.46 -4.86 -5.36
N GLY A 393 -15.08 -4.50 -6.46
CA GLY A 393 -16.24 -3.59 -6.50
C GLY A 393 -17.55 -4.26 -6.12
N GLU A 394 -18.64 -3.47 -6.14
CA GLU A 394 -19.98 -3.99 -5.90
C GLU A 394 -20.38 -5.05 -6.93
N ASN A 395 -20.95 -6.15 -6.44
CA ASN A 395 -21.41 -7.27 -7.28
C ASN A 395 -20.30 -7.82 -8.20
N GLU A 396 -19.04 -7.72 -7.73
CA GLU A 396 -17.88 -8.15 -8.49
C GLU A 396 -17.32 -9.48 -7.94
N ARG A 397 -16.92 -10.35 -8.89
CA ARG A 397 -16.12 -11.56 -8.65
C ARG A 397 -14.77 -11.35 -9.29
N VAL A 398 -13.71 -11.49 -8.52
CA VAL A 398 -12.33 -11.36 -9.03
C VAL A 398 -11.57 -12.63 -8.72
N GLN A 399 -11.05 -13.28 -9.75
CA GLN A 399 -10.18 -14.44 -9.61
C GLN A 399 -8.72 -14.02 -9.71
N VAL A 400 -7.92 -14.45 -8.75
CA VAL A 400 -6.49 -14.22 -8.70
C VAL A 400 -5.74 -15.56 -8.65
N LEU A 401 -4.62 -15.65 -9.35
CA LEU A 401 -3.75 -16.82 -9.40
C LEU A 401 -2.43 -16.51 -8.75
N MET A 402 -1.99 -17.33 -7.81
CA MET A 402 -0.77 -17.13 -7.04
C MET A 402 -0.06 -18.42 -6.74
N LYS A 403 1.24 -18.31 -6.43
CA LYS A 403 2.08 -19.37 -5.87
C LYS A 403 2.44 -19.01 -4.44
N PHE A 404 2.26 -19.94 -3.52
CA PHE A 404 2.50 -19.73 -2.10
C PHE A 404 3.95 -20.01 -1.74
N GLY A 405 4.63 -19.00 -1.23
CA GLY A 405 6.03 -19.07 -0.83
C GLY A 405 6.70 -17.70 -0.90
N PRO A 406 8.01 -17.62 -0.57
CA PRO A 406 8.94 -18.73 -0.30
C PRO A 406 8.94 -19.23 1.15
N HIS A 407 8.16 -18.62 2.02
CA HIS A 407 8.16 -18.93 3.45
C HIS A 407 6.89 -19.69 3.85
N SER A 408 7.04 -20.62 4.79
CA SER A 408 5.93 -21.21 5.52
C SER A 408 5.53 -20.32 6.68
N GLY A 409 4.32 -20.54 7.22
CA GLY A 409 3.82 -19.84 8.39
C GLY A 409 2.49 -19.16 8.19
N ARG A 410 2.06 -18.36 9.19
CA ARG A 410 0.77 -17.66 9.18
C ARG A 410 0.90 -16.26 8.63
N TYR A 411 -0.06 -15.91 7.78
CA TYR A 411 -0.14 -14.62 7.12
C TYR A 411 -1.59 -14.15 7.06
N MET A 412 -1.80 -12.84 6.91
CA MET A 412 -3.14 -12.26 6.94
C MET A 412 -3.71 -12.08 5.54
N ILE A 413 -5.06 -12.10 5.48
CA ILE A 413 -5.88 -11.65 4.37
C ILE A 413 -6.87 -10.65 4.96
N HIS A 414 -6.92 -9.47 4.43
CA HIS A 414 -7.82 -8.44 4.95
C HIS A 414 -8.26 -7.44 3.87
N CYS A 415 -9.28 -6.67 4.20
CA CYS A 415 -9.68 -5.51 3.43
C CYS A 415 -8.76 -4.34 3.78
N HIS A 416 -8.21 -3.66 2.79
CA HIS A 416 -7.36 -2.48 3.00
C HIS A 416 -8.15 -1.14 2.97
N ASN A 417 -9.48 -1.16 3.06
CA ASN A 417 -10.19 -0.09 3.74
C ASN A 417 -9.92 -0.35 5.23
N THR A 418 -8.98 0.39 5.81
CA THR A 418 -8.47 0.07 7.14
C THR A 418 -9.50 0.30 8.25
N VAL A 419 -10.56 1.07 7.99
CA VAL A 419 -11.73 1.13 8.89
C VAL A 419 -12.49 -0.20 8.88
N HIS A 420 -12.64 -0.86 7.71
CA HIS A 420 -13.22 -2.20 7.67
C HIS A 420 -12.32 -3.23 8.35
N GLU A 421 -10.99 -3.12 8.17
CA GLU A 421 -9.99 -3.98 8.80
C GLU A 421 -10.06 -3.90 10.31
N ASP A 422 -10.02 -2.68 10.89
CA ASP A 422 -10.10 -2.45 12.34
C ASP A 422 -11.43 -2.91 12.94
N HIS A 423 -12.49 -2.97 12.12
CA HIS A 423 -13.79 -3.55 12.46
C HIS A 423 -13.94 -4.98 11.92
N ASP A 424 -12.87 -5.77 12.10
CA ASP A 424 -12.79 -7.22 11.98
C ASP A 424 -12.76 -7.83 10.57
N MET A 425 -12.63 -7.04 9.50
CA MET A 425 -12.55 -7.59 8.13
C MET A 425 -11.15 -8.16 7.83
N MET A 426 -10.72 -9.09 8.64
CA MET A 426 -9.44 -9.75 8.55
C MET A 426 -9.57 -11.22 8.91
N VAL A 427 -8.82 -12.07 8.22
CA VAL A 427 -8.63 -13.49 8.54
C VAL A 427 -7.17 -13.85 8.28
N GLN A 428 -6.76 -15.03 8.69
CA GLN A 428 -5.43 -15.55 8.39
C GLN A 428 -5.47 -16.81 7.52
N TYR A 429 -4.37 -17.07 6.85
CA TYR A 429 -4.08 -18.34 6.21
C TYR A 429 -2.70 -18.84 6.64
N ARG A 430 -2.42 -20.11 6.41
CA ARG A 430 -1.13 -20.72 6.72
C ARG A 430 -0.56 -21.41 5.50
N VAL A 431 0.70 -21.13 5.20
CA VAL A 431 1.47 -21.83 4.16
C VAL A 431 2.21 -22.99 4.79
N GLY A 432 1.98 -24.20 4.29
CA GLY A 432 2.63 -25.43 4.76
C GLY A 432 2.13 -25.94 6.11
N PRO A 433 2.86 -26.90 6.71
CA PRO A 433 2.49 -27.49 7.99
C PRO A 433 2.70 -26.51 9.15
N GLU A 434 2.01 -26.75 10.24
CA GLU A 434 2.27 -26.07 11.51
C GLU A 434 3.55 -26.60 12.13
N ASP A 435 4.44 -25.71 12.53
CA ASP A 435 5.64 -26.04 13.27
C ASP A 435 5.90 -25.08 14.45
N ALA A 436 6.91 -25.40 15.28
CA ALA A 436 7.24 -24.61 16.46
C ALA A 436 7.82 -23.22 16.14
N ALA A 437 8.31 -23.01 14.90
CA ALA A 437 8.81 -21.73 14.44
C ALA A 437 7.69 -20.80 13.92
N ASP A 438 6.50 -21.36 13.69
CA ASP A 438 5.32 -20.63 13.21
C ASP A 438 4.61 -19.91 14.37
N THR A 439 5.31 -18.99 15.02
CA THR A 439 4.78 -18.16 16.10
C THR A 439 4.83 -16.69 15.68
N ILE A 440 3.79 -15.95 16.04
CA ILE A 440 3.68 -14.51 15.72
C ILE A 440 4.71 -13.67 16.51
N THR A 441 5.24 -14.18 17.61
CA THR A 441 6.16 -13.47 18.52
C THR A 441 7.55 -14.09 18.56
N ASN A 442 7.99 -14.70 17.48
CA ASN A 442 9.29 -15.36 17.43
C ASN A 442 10.49 -14.36 17.48
N ASN A 443 10.27 -13.09 17.16
CA ASN A 443 11.27 -12.04 17.31
C ASN A 443 11.03 -11.25 18.61
N PRO A 444 11.93 -11.32 19.59
CA PRO A 444 11.68 -10.72 20.90
C PRO A 444 11.53 -9.19 20.81
N ILE A 445 10.50 -8.69 21.49
CA ILE A 445 10.25 -7.27 21.71
C ILE A 445 11.01 -6.86 22.97
N THR A 446 11.94 -5.93 22.85
CA THR A 446 12.78 -5.48 23.96
C THR A 446 12.49 -4.02 24.32
N ALA A 447 12.63 -3.67 25.61
CA ALA A 447 12.52 -2.30 26.06
C ALA A 447 13.47 -1.38 25.27
N ALA A 448 12.99 -0.23 24.83
CA ALA A 448 13.84 0.76 24.19
C ALA A 448 14.90 1.27 25.20
N PRO A 449 16.15 1.52 24.79
CA PRO A 449 17.15 2.08 25.69
C PRO A 449 16.75 3.50 26.13
N ALA A 450 17.14 3.87 27.34
CA ALA A 450 16.87 5.21 27.87
C ALA A 450 17.52 6.33 27.03
N GLN A 451 18.67 6.02 26.43
CA GLN A 451 19.33 6.87 25.43
C GLN A 451 19.33 6.15 24.08
N TRP A 452 19.18 6.91 23.01
CA TRP A 452 19.25 6.37 21.67
C TRP A 452 20.65 5.83 21.38
N ASP A 453 20.71 4.60 20.97
CA ASP A 453 21.93 4.02 20.42
C ASP A 453 22.26 4.69 19.10
N THR A 454 23.24 5.60 19.13
CA THR A 454 23.72 6.31 17.95
C THR A 454 24.61 5.44 17.03
N GLY A 455 24.92 4.21 17.44
CA GLY A 455 25.74 3.27 16.70
C GLY A 455 25.04 2.56 15.53
N LEU A 456 23.76 2.88 15.27
CA LEU A 456 23.01 2.43 14.10
C LEU A 456 22.53 3.68 13.33
N ALA A 457 23.46 4.32 12.66
CA ALA A 457 23.16 5.32 11.64
C ALA A 457 22.76 4.63 10.33
#